data_92ee6147a70d8a15e23ffe17ecd0d491
#
_entry.id   92ee6147a70d8a15e23ffe17ecd0d491
#
_cell.length_a   1.000
_cell.length_b   1.000
_cell.length_c   1.000
_cell.angle_alpha   90.00
_cell.angle_beta   90.00
_cell.angle_gamma   90.00
#
_symmetry.space_group_name_H-M   'P 1'
#
loop_
_entity.id
_entity.type
_entity.pdbx_description
1 polymer ?
#
loop_
_entity_poly.entity_id
_entity_poly.type
_entity_poly.pdbx_seq_one_letter_code
_entity_poly.pdbx_strand_id
1 'polypeptide(L)'
;MAIRLGVVSYLNTKPLVHAFEMGEVDHDFELVYDVPSVCARKLHDQDTDVALIPAIEIARAPEPYSIVEGVGIASRGPVRSVFLVLNRDPADVRTLALDTSSRSSVALSRILLQKRFGAHLEDTIDAEPDVDVMLDNADAAVVIGDIALELDRSRYRVVDMGDAWTEWTGLPFVYACWTGRKYAIDREGCDALVRAKASGLLHVDAIAEAYAADHPYDAVFYSAYLSQAIHYGLGDAELEGMHRYFAYANELGLIDRVPTIDFYSE
;
A
#
# COMPACT_ATOMS: atom_id res chain seq x y z
N MET A 1 2.20 16.65 23.74
CA MET A 1 1.85 15.20 23.74
C MET A 1 2.55 14.60 22.54
N ALA A 2 3.10 13.40 22.67
CA ALA A 2 3.69 12.72 21.53
C ALA A 2 2.63 12.48 20.43
N ILE A 3 3.01 12.61 19.17
CA ILE A 3 2.16 12.35 18.01
C ILE A 3 2.09 10.83 17.81
N ARG A 4 0.91 10.24 17.85
CA ARG A 4 0.71 8.81 17.61
C ARG A 4 0.77 8.54 16.11
N LEU A 5 1.83 7.86 15.67
CA LEU A 5 2.12 7.55 14.28
C LEU A 5 1.75 6.11 13.96
N GLY A 6 0.68 5.91 13.17
CA GLY A 6 0.25 4.58 12.73
C GLY A 6 1.14 4.05 11.61
N VAL A 7 1.82 2.93 11.87
CA VAL A 7 2.85 2.34 11.00
C VAL A 7 2.37 1.00 10.48
N VAL A 8 2.47 0.76 9.18
CA VAL A 8 2.17 -0.54 8.60
C VAL A 8 3.29 -1.54 8.91
N SER A 9 2.92 -2.74 9.41
CA SER A 9 3.87 -3.75 9.88
C SER A 9 4.52 -4.60 8.78
N TYR A 10 4.50 -4.17 7.51
CA TYR A 10 5.12 -4.90 6.39
C TYR A 10 6.55 -4.45 6.12
N LEU A 11 7.33 -5.34 5.50
CA LEU A 11 8.72 -5.10 5.13
C LEU A 11 8.90 -3.79 4.33
N ASN A 12 8.00 -3.49 3.39
CA ASN A 12 8.08 -2.26 2.57
C ASN A 12 7.95 -0.95 3.36
N THR A 13 7.49 -1.00 4.59
CA THR A 13 7.42 0.18 5.48
C THR A 13 8.72 0.42 6.23
N LYS A 14 9.54 -0.62 6.43
CA LYS A 14 10.77 -0.53 7.25
C LYS A 14 11.69 0.62 6.84
N PRO A 15 11.97 0.89 5.56
CA PRO A 15 12.80 2.05 5.19
C PRO A 15 12.21 3.41 5.59
N LEU A 16 10.91 3.51 5.84
CA LEU A 16 10.26 4.76 6.25
C LEU A 16 10.38 5.06 7.74
N VAL A 17 10.66 4.04 8.56
CA VAL A 17 10.69 4.15 10.04
C VAL A 17 11.99 3.68 10.68
N HIS A 18 12.87 3.01 9.96
CA HIS A 18 14.14 2.48 10.45
C HIS A 18 14.96 3.53 11.22
N ALA A 19 15.07 4.73 10.68
CA ALA A 19 15.83 5.80 11.30
C ALA A 19 15.23 6.29 12.64
N PHE A 20 13.92 6.14 12.82
CA PHE A 20 13.26 6.39 14.11
C PHE A 20 13.56 5.28 15.11
N GLU A 21 13.45 4.01 14.68
CA GLU A 21 13.74 2.84 15.50
C GLU A 21 15.21 2.83 15.99
N MET A 22 16.13 3.33 15.16
CA MET A 22 17.58 3.40 15.48
C MET A 22 17.99 4.69 16.16
N GLY A 23 17.09 5.67 16.33
CA GLY A 23 17.41 6.97 16.94
C GLY A 23 18.32 7.86 16.08
N GLU A 24 18.34 7.66 14.76
CA GLU A 24 19.14 8.45 13.80
C GLU A 24 18.45 9.77 13.41
N VAL A 25 17.15 9.82 13.56
CA VAL A 25 16.32 11.01 13.30
C VAL A 25 15.55 11.34 14.57
N ASP A 26 15.76 12.54 15.11
CA ASP A 26 14.99 13.03 16.24
C ASP A 26 13.51 13.22 15.87
N HIS A 27 12.63 12.77 16.77
CA HIS A 27 11.18 12.85 16.61
C HIS A 27 10.42 12.78 17.93
N ASP A 28 9.16 13.27 17.93
CA ASP A 28 8.21 13.15 19.04
C ASP A 28 7.09 12.14 18.73
N PHE A 29 7.35 11.13 17.89
CA PHE A 29 6.35 10.13 17.49
C PHE A 29 6.31 8.94 18.45
N GLU A 30 5.09 8.53 18.79
CA GLU A 30 4.80 7.21 19.35
C GLU A 30 4.41 6.28 18.19
N LEU A 31 5.25 5.29 17.87
CA LEU A 31 5.04 4.38 16.76
C LEU A 31 4.04 3.28 17.13
N VAL A 32 2.92 3.20 16.40
CA VAL A 32 1.85 2.21 16.60
C VAL A 32 1.76 1.31 15.38
N TYR A 33 2.17 0.05 15.50
CA TYR A 33 2.26 -0.90 14.39
C TYR A 33 0.97 -1.69 14.22
N ASP A 34 0.51 -1.82 12.96
CA ASP A 34 -0.66 -2.61 12.58
C ASP A 34 -0.68 -2.96 11.08
N VAL A 35 -1.66 -3.76 10.66
CA VAL A 35 -1.93 -3.99 9.23
C VAL A 35 -2.59 -2.75 8.59
N PRO A 36 -2.51 -2.57 7.25
CA PRO A 36 -2.96 -1.34 6.58
C PRO A 36 -4.40 -0.94 6.87
N SER A 37 -5.34 -1.89 6.91
CA SER A 37 -6.75 -1.61 7.16
C SER A 37 -7.01 -1.15 8.60
N VAL A 38 -6.21 -1.63 9.55
CA VAL A 38 -6.29 -1.22 10.96
C VAL A 38 -5.66 0.15 11.17
N CYS A 39 -4.52 0.44 10.52
CA CYS A 39 -3.93 1.80 10.53
C CYS A 39 -4.95 2.84 10.04
N ALA A 40 -5.66 2.57 8.94
CA ALA A 40 -6.69 3.47 8.43
C ALA A 40 -7.85 3.64 9.42
N ARG A 41 -8.36 2.53 9.99
CA ARG A 41 -9.43 2.59 10.99
C ARG A 41 -9.02 3.41 12.21
N LYS A 42 -7.83 3.15 12.79
CA LYS A 42 -7.30 3.92 13.94
C LYS A 42 -7.17 5.41 13.64
N LEU A 43 -6.80 5.78 12.41
CA LEU A 43 -6.77 7.18 11.99
C LEU A 43 -8.18 7.78 11.92
N HIS A 44 -9.15 7.07 11.34
CA HIS A 44 -10.56 7.51 11.26
C HIS A 44 -11.18 7.65 12.65
N ASP A 45 -10.88 6.72 13.56
CA ASP A 45 -11.39 6.70 14.95
C ASP A 45 -10.63 7.66 15.88
N GLN A 46 -9.58 8.36 15.38
CA GLN A 46 -8.72 9.27 16.14
C GLN A 46 -7.83 8.60 17.19
N ASP A 47 -7.60 7.31 17.06
CA ASP A 47 -6.66 6.55 17.89
C ASP A 47 -5.20 6.80 17.47
N THR A 48 -4.97 7.26 16.24
CA THR A 48 -3.68 7.79 15.74
C THR A 48 -3.89 9.19 15.15
N ASP A 49 -2.82 9.99 15.16
CA ASP A 49 -2.87 11.38 14.70
C ASP A 49 -2.46 11.49 13.22
N VAL A 50 -1.42 10.74 12.84
CA VAL A 50 -0.95 10.52 11.47
C VAL A 50 -0.74 9.03 11.27
N ALA A 51 -1.03 8.49 10.09
CA ALA A 51 -0.80 7.08 9.80
C ALA A 51 -0.42 6.85 8.33
N LEU A 52 0.36 5.80 8.08
CA LEU A 52 0.57 5.27 6.74
C LEU A 52 -0.67 4.46 6.35
N ILE A 53 -1.57 5.05 5.58
CA ILE A 53 -2.85 4.43 5.23
C ILE A 53 -2.94 4.11 3.75
N PRO A 54 -3.77 3.10 3.38
CA PRO A 54 -4.07 2.83 1.99
C PRO A 54 -4.62 4.07 1.27
N ALA A 55 -4.12 4.35 0.05
CA ALA A 55 -4.48 5.56 -0.70
C ALA A 55 -6.00 5.73 -0.87
N ILE A 56 -6.77 4.65 -1.07
CA ILE A 56 -8.23 4.70 -1.21
C ILE A 56 -8.92 5.30 0.01
N GLU A 57 -8.34 5.16 1.20
CA GLU A 57 -8.93 5.65 2.45
C GLU A 57 -8.88 7.18 2.58
N ILE A 58 -8.04 7.86 1.78
CA ILE A 58 -8.07 9.32 1.63
C ILE A 58 -9.42 9.75 1.03
N ALA A 59 -9.92 8.99 0.04
CA ALA A 59 -11.21 9.25 -0.58
C ALA A 59 -12.42 8.85 0.28
N ARG A 60 -12.22 7.94 1.24
CA ARG A 60 -13.23 7.44 2.17
C ARG A 60 -13.19 8.12 3.53
N ALA A 61 -12.27 9.07 3.70
CA ALA A 61 -12.08 9.77 4.95
C ALA A 61 -13.38 10.47 5.42
N PRO A 62 -13.70 10.42 6.73
CA PRO A 62 -14.87 11.08 7.29
C PRO A 62 -14.77 12.61 7.21
N GLU A 63 -13.55 13.14 7.10
CA GLU A 63 -13.21 14.56 6.95
C GLU A 63 -11.99 14.70 6.02
N PRO A 64 -11.70 15.89 5.46
CA PRO A 64 -10.53 16.09 4.61
C PRO A 64 -9.23 15.80 5.35
N TYR A 65 -8.36 15.00 4.73
CA TYR A 65 -7.03 14.68 5.21
C TYR A 65 -5.98 15.42 4.39
N SER A 66 -4.83 15.67 5.02
CA SER A 66 -3.60 16.09 4.35
C SER A 66 -2.60 14.93 4.31
N ILE A 67 -1.78 14.89 3.26
CA ILE A 67 -0.71 13.91 3.09
C ILE A 67 0.65 14.58 3.23
N VAL A 68 1.66 13.81 3.64
CA VAL A 68 3.05 14.28 3.71
C VAL A 68 3.64 14.25 2.31
N GLU A 69 4.13 15.39 1.85
CA GLU A 69 4.72 15.53 0.52
C GLU A 69 5.98 14.68 0.35
N GLY A 70 6.16 14.10 -0.82
CA GLY A 70 7.38 13.42 -1.21
C GLY A 70 7.62 12.05 -0.57
N VAL A 71 6.70 11.53 0.25
CA VAL A 71 6.84 10.23 0.93
C VAL A 71 5.60 9.37 0.77
N GLY A 72 5.78 8.17 0.20
CA GLY A 72 4.71 7.19 0.05
C GLY A 72 5.27 5.80 -0.26
N ILE A 73 4.39 4.85 -0.46
CA ILE A 73 4.69 3.52 -0.97
C ILE A 73 4.02 3.38 -2.33
N ALA A 74 4.82 3.28 -3.37
CA ALA A 74 4.38 3.20 -4.77
C ALA A 74 5.18 2.14 -5.54
N SER A 75 4.76 1.85 -6.78
CA SER A 75 5.56 1.11 -7.76
C SER A 75 5.44 1.73 -9.15
N ARG A 76 6.47 1.52 -9.96
CA ARG A 76 6.54 1.90 -11.38
C ARG A 76 6.79 0.62 -12.19
N GLY A 77 5.77 -0.25 -12.33
CA GLY A 77 5.88 -1.61 -12.83
C GLY A 77 5.66 -2.64 -11.73
N PRO A 78 6.30 -3.82 -11.80
CA PRO A 78 6.08 -4.91 -10.86
C PRO A 78 6.36 -4.52 -9.41
N VAL A 79 5.37 -4.70 -8.53
CA VAL A 79 5.50 -4.44 -7.08
C VAL A 79 5.97 -5.66 -6.30
N ARG A 80 5.78 -6.87 -6.82
CA ARG A 80 6.17 -8.17 -6.27
C ARG A 80 5.48 -8.58 -4.96
N SER A 81 4.64 -7.74 -4.38
CA SER A 81 3.95 -7.97 -3.10
C SER A 81 2.47 -7.62 -3.14
N VAL A 82 1.89 -7.48 -4.33
CA VAL A 82 0.45 -7.23 -4.52
C VAL A 82 -0.02 -7.99 -5.75
N PHE A 83 -0.66 -9.13 -5.52
CA PHE A 83 -1.05 -10.04 -6.58
C PHE A 83 -2.56 -10.26 -6.66
N LEU A 84 -3.02 -10.42 -7.90
CA LEU A 84 -4.24 -11.12 -8.21
C LEU A 84 -3.85 -12.56 -8.57
N VAL A 85 -4.22 -13.52 -7.72
CA VAL A 85 -3.99 -14.95 -7.92
C VAL A 85 -5.21 -15.55 -8.57
N LEU A 86 -5.04 -16.38 -9.62
CA LEU A 86 -6.08 -16.70 -10.57
C LEU A 86 -6.29 -18.21 -10.74
N ASN A 87 -7.54 -18.65 -10.62
CA ASN A 87 -8.01 -19.97 -11.08
C ASN A 87 -8.48 -19.94 -12.54
N ARG A 88 -8.75 -18.76 -13.11
CA ARG A 88 -9.29 -18.55 -14.46
C ARG A 88 -8.52 -17.46 -15.21
N ASP A 89 -8.84 -17.27 -16.47
CA ASP A 89 -8.39 -16.07 -17.19
C ASP A 89 -9.00 -14.81 -16.54
N PRO A 90 -8.24 -13.70 -16.45
CA PRO A 90 -8.74 -12.49 -15.81
C PRO A 90 -10.08 -12.00 -16.33
N ALA A 91 -10.36 -12.18 -17.64
CA ALA A 91 -11.64 -11.80 -18.26
C ALA A 91 -12.83 -12.68 -17.83
N ASP A 92 -12.55 -13.90 -17.36
CA ASP A 92 -13.56 -14.88 -16.97
C ASP A 92 -13.83 -14.93 -15.47
N VAL A 93 -13.15 -14.08 -14.67
CA VAL A 93 -13.32 -13.99 -13.21
C VAL A 93 -14.70 -13.41 -12.91
N ARG A 94 -15.48 -14.13 -12.09
CA ARG A 94 -16.79 -13.73 -11.59
C ARG A 94 -16.83 -13.54 -10.08
N THR A 95 -16.07 -14.36 -9.36
CA THR A 95 -15.97 -14.28 -7.89
C THR A 95 -14.55 -13.94 -7.47
N LEU A 96 -14.42 -13.03 -6.49
CA LEU A 96 -13.13 -12.50 -6.03
C LEU A 96 -13.03 -12.57 -4.51
N ALA A 97 -12.06 -13.33 -4.00
CA ALA A 97 -11.71 -13.33 -2.59
C ALA A 97 -10.81 -12.13 -2.27
N LEU A 98 -11.15 -11.41 -1.21
CA LEU A 98 -10.55 -10.15 -0.81
C LEU A 98 -9.79 -10.31 0.49
N ASP A 99 -8.50 -9.98 0.50
CA ASP A 99 -7.70 -9.88 1.72
C ASP A 99 -8.22 -8.74 2.61
N THR A 100 -8.70 -9.07 3.80
CA THR A 100 -9.30 -8.12 4.76
C THR A 100 -8.30 -7.11 5.31
N SER A 101 -7.01 -7.38 5.22
CA SER A 101 -5.94 -6.44 5.60
C SER A 101 -5.74 -5.30 4.59
N SER A 102 -6.22 -5.48 3.34
CA SER A 102 -6.04 -4.55 2.23
C SER A 102 -7.26 -3.67 1.98
N ARG A 103 -7.01 -2.46 1.45
CA ARG A 103 -8.07 -1.55 0.98
C ARG A 103 -7.79 -1.05 -0.45
N SER A 104 -6.61 -0.44 -0.68
CA SER A 104 -6.25 0.06 -2.03
C SER A 104 -6.12 -1.06 -3.03
N SER A 105 -5.50 -2.20 -2.66
CA SER A 105 -5.30 -3.31 -3.58
C SER A 105 -6.61 -4.02 -3.92
N VAL A 106 -7.56 -4.08 -2.96
CA VAL A 106 -8.93 -4.56 -3.20
C VAL A 106 -9.64 -3.69 -4.23
N ALA A 107 -9.57 -2.37 -4.12
CA ALA A 107 -10.17 -1.49 -5.12
C ALA A 107 -9.43 -1.58 -6.47
N LEU A 108 -8.09 -1.66 -6.48
CA LEU A 108 -7.30 -1.84 -7.70
C LEU A 108 -7.64 -3.14 -8.42
N SER A 109 -7.81 -4.25 -7.71
CA SER A 109 -8.16 -5.54 -8.33
C SER A 109 -9.50 -5.47 -9.06
N ARG A 110 -10.51 -4.82 -8.45
CA ARG A 110 -11.82 -4.61 -9.09
C ARG A 110 -11.70 -3.70 -10.31
N ILE A 111 -10.88 -2.64 -10.24
CA ILE A 111 -10.61 -1.75 -11.37
C ILE A 111 -9.93 -2.52 -12.52
N LEU A 112 -8.86 -3.27 -12.22
CA LEU A 112 -8.15 -4.05 -13.24
C LEU A 112 -9.04 -5.11 -13.87
N LEU A 113 -9.75 -5.91 -13.07
CA LEU A 113 -10.64 -6.94 -13.59
C LEU A 113 -11.72 -6.35 -14.49
N GLN A 114 -12.43 -5.32 -14.05
CA GLN A 114 -13.58 -4.81 -14.81
C GLN A 114 -13.17 -3.90 -15.96
N LYS A 115 -12.19 -2.99 -15.77
CA LYS A 115 -11.85 -1.97 -16.78
C LYS A 115 -10.74 -2.39 -17.74
N ARG A 116 -9.71 -3.11 -17.25
CA ARG A 116 -8.61 -3.56 -18.11
C ARG A 116 -8.90 -4.92 -18.76
N PHE A 117 -9.40 -5.87 -17.97
CA PHE A 117 -9.60 -7.24 -18.42
C PHE A 117 -11.03 -7.53 -18.90
N GLY A 118 -12.00 -6.65 -18.63
CA GLY A 118 -13.38 -6.80 -19.08
C GLY A 118 -14.18 -7.85 -18.32
N ALA A 119 -13.73 -8.26 -17.13
CA ALA A 119 -14.45 -9.21 -16.29
C ALA A 119 -15.78 -8.64 -15.80
N HIS A 120 -16.74 -9.52 -15.60
CA HIS A 120 -18.02 -9.19 -14.96
C HIS A 120 -18.07 -9.85 -13.58
N LEU A 121 -17.68 -9.09 -12.55
CA LEU A 121 -17.72 -9.57 -11.17
C LEU A 121 -19.16 -9.68 -10.68
N GLU A 122 -19.52 -10.85 -10.18
CA GLU A 122 -20.85 -11.17 -9.63
C GLU A 122 -20.84 -11.08 -8.10
N ASP A 123 -19.73 -11.51 -7.45
CA ASP A 123 -19.63 -11.54 -6.01
C ASP A 123 -18.19 -11.30 -5.53
N THR A 124 -18.08 -10.84 -4.26
CA THR A 124 -16.81 -10.69 -3.54
C THR A 124 -16.92 -11.29 -2.15
N ILE A 125 -15.87 -12.00 -1.71
CA ILE A 125 -15.84 -12.74 -0.45
C ILE A 125 -14.66 -12.21 0.39
N ASP A 126 -14.96 -11.66 1.56
CA ASP A 126 -13.90 -11.27 2.50
C ASP A 126 -13.26 -12.53 3.10
N ALA A 127 -11.93 -12.61 3.09
CA ALA A 127 -11.19 -13.76 3.57
C ALA A 127 -9.88 -13.35 4.26
N GLU A 128 -9.44 -14.19 5.19
CA GLU A 128 -8.07 -14.14 5.69
C GLU A 128 -7.10 -14.55 4.56
N PRO A 129 -5.83 -14.06 4.55
CA PRO A 129 -4.92 -14.21 3.43
C PRO A 129 -4.28 -15.61 3.35
N ASP A 130 -5.09 -16.64 3.19
CA ASP A 130 -4.70 -18.00 2.85
C ASP A 130 -5.09 -18.26 1.39
N VAL A 131 -4.09 -18.33 0.51
CA VAL A 131 -4.29 -18.38 -0.95
C VAL A 131 -5.07 -19.62 -1.38
N ASP A 132 -4.75 -20.80 -0.81
CA ASP A 132 -5.42 -22.05 -1.17
C ASP A 132 -6.89 -22.00 -0.74
N VAL A 133 -7.18 -21.56 0.48
CA VAL A 133 -8.56 -21.39 0.99
C VAL A 133 -9.32 -20.33 0.18
N MET A 134 -8.70 -19.21 -0.17
CA MET A 134 -9.33 -18.18 -0.97
C MET A 134 -9.71 -18.69 -2.37
N LEU A 135 -8.82 -19.45 -3.03
CA LEU A 135 -9.06 -20.00 -4.36
C LEU A 135 -10.01 -21.20 -4.37
N ASP A 136 -10.16 -21.91 -3.27
CA ASP A 136 -11.21 -22.95 -3.14
C ASP A 136 -12.63 -22.34 -3.17
N ASN A 137 -12.76 -21.06 -2.83
CA ASN A 137 -14.06 -20.37 -2.71
C ASN A 137 -14.30 -19.29 -3.77
N ALA A 138 -13.29 -18.93 -4.58
CA ALA A 138 -13.40 -17.88 -5.58
C ALA A 138 -12.58 -18.16 -6.86
N ASP A 139 -12.94 -17.52 -7.94
CA ASP A 139 -12.21 -17.58 -9.22
C ASP A 139 -10.85 -16.88 -9.17
N ALA A 140 -10.72 -15.91 -8.27
CA ALA A 140 -9.48 -15.17 -8.04
C ALA A 140 -9.37 -14.72 -6.59
N ALA A 141 -8.14 -14.43 -6.15
CA ALA A 141 -7.83 -13.93 -4.81
C ALA A 141 -6.89 -12.73 -4.87
N VAL A 142 -7.15 -11.72 -4.02
CA VAL A 142 -6.23 -10.60 -3.79
C VAL A 142 -5.35 -10.94 -2.61
N VAL A 143 -4.03 -10.91 -2.80
CA VAL A 143 -3.05 -11.19 -1.74
C VAL A 143 -2.01 -10.08 -1.72
N ILE A 144 -1.67 -9.59 -0.52
CA ILE A 144 -0.77 -8.45 -0.36
C ILE A 144 0.31 -8.68 0.70
N GLY A 145 1.24 -7.73 0.76
CA GLY A 145 2.25 -7.63 1.81
C GLY A 145 3.26 -8.77 1.79
N ASP A 146 3.75 -9.13 2.96
CA ASP A 146 4.83 -10.09 3.09
C ASP A 146 4.40 -11.51 2.66
N ILE A 147 3.12 -11.86 2.87
CA ILE A 147 2.55 -13.13 2.38
C ILE A 147 2.60 -13.21 0.84
N ALA A 148 2.24 -12.11 0.16
CA ALA A 148 2.33 -12.05 -1.30
C ALA A 148 3.79 -12.04 -1.79
N LEU A 149 4.68 -11.31 -1.10
CA LEU A 149 6.10 -11.26 -1.42
C LEU A 149 6.76 -12.65 -1.38
N GLU A 150 6.38 -13.47 -0.40
CA GLU A 150 6.91 -14.79 -0.15
C GLU A 150 6.14 -15.91 -0.85
N LEU A 151 5.11 -15.58 -1.62
CA LEU A 151 4.30 -16.55 -2.36
C LEU A 151 5.13 -17.34 -3.37
N ASP A 152 5.06 -18.68 -3.32
CA ASP A 152 5.62 -19.54 -4.37
C ASP A 152 4.80 -19.41 -5.66
N ARG A 153 5.22 -18.47 -6.51
CA ARG A 153 4.55 -18.18 -7.78
C ARG A 153 4.61 -19.31 -8.82
N SER A 154 5.41 -20.37 -8.57
CA SER A 154 5.42 -21.53 -9.45
C SER A 154 4.15 -22.39 -9.31
N ARG A 155 3.45 -22.27 -8.18
CA ARG A 155 2.20 -22.99 -7.88
C ARG A 155 0.95 -22.31 -8.42
N TYR A 156 1.02 -21.02 -8.74
CA TYR A 156 -0.16 -20.21 -9.03
C TYR A 156 0.02 -19.39 -10.31
N ARG A 157 -1.09 -19.14 -10.98
CA ARG A 157 -1.17 -18.12 -12.01
C ARG A 157 -1.38 -16.77 -11.33
N VAL A 158 -0.47 -15.83 -11.50
CA VAL A 158 -0.53 -14.52 -10.84
C VAL A 158 -0.47 -13.38 -11.84
N VAL A 159 -1.17 -12.30 -11.52
CA VAL A 159 -1.00 -10.98 -12.13
C VAL A 159 -0.43 -10.06 -11.06
N ASP A 160 0.76 -9.50 -11.29
CA ASP A 160 1.28 -8.41 -10.48
C ASP A 160 0.46 -7.15 -10.77
N MET A 161 -0.24 -6.63 -9.76
CA MET A 161 -1.19 -5.55 -9.98
C MET A 161 -0.52 -4.20 -10.23
N GLY A 162 0.69 -3.99 -9.72
CA GLY A 162 1.49 -2.80 -10.02
C GLY A 162 1.96 -2.79 -11.48
N ASP A 163 2.42 -3.92 -11.97
CA ASP A 163 2.81 -4.11 -13.37
C ASP A 163 1.61 -3.93 -14.30
N ALA A 164 0.52 -4.61 -13.99
CA ALA A 164 -0.73 -4.52 -14.75
C ALA A 164 -1.27 -3.09 -14.83
N TRP A 165 -1.18 -2.32 -13.74
CA TRP A 165 -1.57 -0.92 -13.72
C TRP A 165 -0.66 -0.07 -14.60
N THR A 166 0.66 -0.22 -14.44
CA THR A 166 1.66 0.58 -15.17
C THR A 166 1.62 0.30 -16.67
N GLU A 167 1.52 -0.97 -17.08
CA GLU A 167 1.37 -1.32 -18.49
C GLU A 167 0.10 -0.72 -19.14
N TRP A 168 -1.00 -0.68 -18.39
CA TRP A 168 -2.28 -0.19 -18.90
C TRP A 168 -2.37 1.33 -18.95
N THR A 169 -1.89 2.01 -17.89
CA THR A 169 -2.07 3.46 -17.73
C THR A 169 -0.84 4.29 -18.08
N GLY A 170 0.34 3.68 -18.10
CA GLY A 170 1.62 4.36 -18.19
C GLY A 170 2.03 5.08 -16.91
N LEU A 171 1.27 4.95 -15.80
CA LEU A 171 1.45 5.70 -14.56
C LEU A 171 1.91 4.79 -13.41
N PRO A 172 2.63 5.34 -12.41
CA PRO A 172 2.89 4.65 -11.15
C PRO A 172 1.58 4.35 -10.40
N PHE A 173 1.62 3.33 -9.53
CA PHE A 173 0.52 3.09 -8.58
C PHE A 173 0.98 3.41 -7.16
N VAL A 174 0.18 4.19 -6.42
CA VAL A 174 0.44 4.55 -5.02
C VAL A 174 -0.44 3.68 -4.11
N TYR A 175 0.21 2.91 -3.25
CA TYR A 175 -0.46 1.99 -2.32
C TYR A 175 -0.85 2.66 -1.02
N ALA A 176 0.08 3.47 -0.44
CA ALA A 176 -0.10 4.13 0.85
C ALA A 176 0.67 5.45 0.94
N CYS A 177 0.15 6.37 1.74
CA CYS A 177 0.78 7.65 2.06
C CYS A 177 0.68 7.94 3.56
N TRP A 178 1.65 8.69 4.12
CA TRP A 178 1.50 9.30 5.43
C TRP A 178 0.38 10.34 5.39
N THR A 179 -0.64 10.13 6.18
CA THR A 179 -1.91 10.84 6.08
C THR A 179 -2.44 11.18 7.47
N GLY A 180 -3.06 12.33 7.63
CA GLY A 180 -3.71 12.73 8.87
C GLY A 180 -4.55 13.98 8.69
N ARG A 181 -5.16 14.48 9.79
CA ARG A 181 -5.91 15.72 9.77
C ARG A 181 -4.98 16.90 9.52
N LYS A 182 -5.49 17.95 8.96
CA LYS A 182 -4.74 19.14 8.49
C LYS A 182 -3.71 19.71 9.49
N TYR A 183 -3.93 19.57 10.78
CA TYR A 183 -3.07 20.12 11.83
C TYR A 183 -2.54 19.05 12.78
N ALA A 184 -2.60 17.78 12.39
CA ALA A 184 -2.13 16.66 13.23
C ALA A 184 -0.62 16.62 13.37
N ILE A 185 0.10 17.18 12.41
CA ILE A 185 1.56 17.24 12.37
C ILE A 185 1.97 18.60 11.81
N ASP A 186 3.02 19.18 12.34
CA ASP A 186 3.63 20.41 11.86
C ASP A 186 4.71 20.14 10.82
N ARG A 187 5.36 21.20 10.34
CA ARG A 187 6.45 21.12 9.37
C ARG A 187 7.62 20.29 9.88
N GLU A 188 8.00 20.44 11.14
CA GLU A 188 9.15 19.71 11.70
C GLU A 188 8.88 18.20 11.71
N GLY A 189 7.66 17.78 12.07
CA GLY A 189 7.24 16.40 11.97
C GLY A 189 7.17 15.87 10.54
N CYS A 190 6.68 16.67 9.56
CA CYS A 190 6.73 16.30 8.14
C CYS A 190 8.17 16.12 7.65
N ASP A 191 9.05 17.05 8.00
CA ASP A 191 10.48 17.01 7.66
C ASP A 191 11.16 15.79 8.32
N ALA A 192 10.76 15.40 9.54
CA ALA A 192 11.27 14.20 10.19
C ALA A 192 10.90 12.92 9.41
N LEU A 193 9.67 12.81 8.89
CA LEU A 193 9.25 11.67 8.04
C LEU A 193 10.03 11.63 6.72
N VAL A 194 10.31 12.78 6.10
CA VAL A 194 11.13 12.88 4.89
C VAL A 194 12.59 12.47 5.18
N ARG A 195 13.17 12.94 6.30
CA ARG A 195 14.54 12.56 6.72
C ARG A 195 14.62 11.07 7.06
N ALA A 196 13.61 10.52 7.75
CA ALA A 196 13.58 9.10 8.08
C ALA A 196 13.58 8.22 6.82
N LYS A 197 12.77 8.56 5.82
CA LYS A 197 12.82 7.91 4.51
C LYS A 197 14.21 8.00 3.89
N ALA A 198 14.81 9.19 3.85
CA ALA A 198 16.11 9.40 3.22
C ALA A 198 17.21 8.57 3.91
N SER A 199 17.24 8.53 5.26
CA SER A 199 18.17 7.70 6.02
C SER A 199 17.87 6.20 5.81
N GLY A 200 16.62 5.76 5.95
CA GLY A 200 16.28 4.34 5.83
C GLY A 200 16.59 3.74 4.45
N LEU A 201 16.53 4.53 3.39
CA LEU A 201 16.95 4.10 2.05
C LEU A 201 18.46 3.85 1.92
N LEU A 202 19.27 4.40 2.80
CA LEU A 202 20.71 4.10 2.88
C LEU A 202 20.98 2.78 3.62
N HIS A 203 19.99 2.27 4.37
CA HIS A 203 20.09 1.07 5.20
C HIS A 203 19.33 -0.14 4.65
N VAL A 204 18.90 -0.10 3.38
CA VAL A 204 18.09 -1.18 2.75
C VAL A 204 18.72 -2.56 2.92
N ASP A 205 20.04 -2.66 2.73
CA ASP A 205 20.74 -3.95 2.87
C ASP A 205 20.72 -4.46 4.33
N ALA A 206 20.95 -3.60 5.30
CA ALA A 206 20.89 -3.97 6.72
C ALA A 206 19.46 -4.35 7.15
N ILE A 207 18.45 -3.64 6.65
CA ILE A 207 17.04 -3.99 6.87
C ILE A 207 16.73 -5.37 6.27
N ALA A 208 17.21 -5.64 5.06
CA ALA A 208 17.01 -6.90 4.38
C ALA A 208 17.74 -8.08 5.08
N GLU A 209 18.96 -7.86 5.57
CA GLU A 209 19.70 -8.84 6.35
C GLU A 209 18.98 -9.20 7.65
N ALA A 210 18.50 -8.20 8.38
CA ALA A 210 17.75 -8.41 9.61
C ALA A 210 16.43 -9.15 9.35
N TYR A 211 15.72 -8.81 8.27
CA TYR A 211 14.46 -9.45 7.93
C TYR A 211 14.66 -10.90 7.48
N ALA A 212 15.68 -11.18 6.68
CA ALA A 212 15.99 -12.53 6.15
C ALA A 212 16.30 -13.55 7.25
N ALA A 213 16.68 -13.12 8.46
CA ALA A 213 17.00 -14.03 9.57
C ALA A 213 15.82 -14.93 9.98
N ASP A 214 14.58 -14.44 9.85
CA ASP A 214 13.36 -15.12 10.29
C ASP A 214 12.42 -15.45 9.11
N HIS A 215 12.85 -15.21 7.84
CA HIS A 215 12.03 -15.32 6.64
C HIS A 215 12.65 -16.26 5.57
N PRO A 216 11.84 -16.82 4.63
CA PRO A 216 12.25 -17.94 3.79
C PRO A 216 13.29 -17.60 2.70
N TYR A 217 13.45 -16.33 2.33
CA TYR A 217 14.38 -15.90 1.28
C TYR A 217 15.63 -15.23 1.87
N ASP A 218 16.66 -15.08 1.07
CA ASP A 218 17.90 -14.43 1.48
C ASP A 218 17.81 -12.89 1.47
N ALA A 219 18.81 -12.23 2.06
CA ALA A 219 18.88 -10.78 2.12
C ALA A 219 18.92 -10.12 0.74
N VAL A 220 19.50 -10.78 -0.28
CA VAL A 220 19.57 -10.26 -1.65
C VAL A 220 18.16 -10.13 -2.25
N PHE A 221 17.31 -11.12 -2.01
CA PHE A 221 15.91 -11.08 -2.46
C PHE A 221 15.15 -9.89 -1.83
N TYR A 222 15.26 -9.69 -0.52
CA TYR A 222 14.56 -8.60 0.18
C TYR A 222 15.14 -7.23 -0.13
N SER A 223 16.47 -7.11 -0.26
CA SER A 223 17.12 -5.87 -0.70
C SER A 223 16.67 -5.47 -2.11
N ALA A 224 16.62 -6.42 -3.04
CA ALA A 224 16.11 -6.19 -4.40
C ALA A 224 14.62 -5.78 -4.41
N TYR A 225 13.80 -6.33 -3.52
CA TYR A 225 12.41 -5.91 -3.36
C TYR A 225 12.32 -4.46 -2.90
N LEU A 226 13.01 -4.10 -1.81
CA LEU A 226 12.96 -2.76 -1.24
C LEU A 226 13.54 -1.68 -2.15
N SER A 227 14.60 -2.01 -2.93
CA SER A 227 15.31 -1.01 -3.75
C SER A 227 14.84 -0.92 -5.20
N GLN A 228 14.23 -1.98 -5.75
CA GLN A 228 13.87 -2.04 -7.17
C GLN A 228 12.37 -2.11 -7.45
N ALA A 229 11.59 -2.76 -6.56
CA ALA A 229 10.16 -2.92 -6.76
C ALA A 229 9.35 -1.81 -6.08
N ILE A 230 9.81 -1.31 -4.93
CA ILE A 230 9.14 -0.24 -4.20
C ILE A 230 9.76 1.11 -4.54
N HIS A 231 8.89 2.08 -4.81
CA HIS A 231 9.23 3.49 -4.96
C HIS A 231 8.68 4.29 -3.78
N TYR A 232 9.56 5.00 -3.09
CA TYR A 232 9.22 5.72 -1.85
C TYR A 232 8.97 7.23 -2.05
N GLY A 233 9.06 7.69 -3.28
CA GLY A 233 8.74 9.07 -3.63
C GLY A 233 7.26 9.26 -3.90
N LEU A 234 6.79 10.49 -3.72
CA LEU A 234 5.45 10.93 -4.10
C LEU A 234 5.61 12.25 -4.85
N GLY A 235 5.78 12.17 -6.15
CA GLY A 235 5.92 13.31 -7.06
C GLY A 235 4.76 13.41 -8.04
N ASP A 236 4.90 14.26 -9.06
CA ASP A 236 3.82 14.57 -10.01
C ASP A 236 3.25 13.32 -10.69
N ALA A 237 4.10 12.37 -11.09
CA ALA A 237 3.66 11.15 -11.75
C ALA A 237 2.85 10.25 -10.81
N GLU A 238 3.27 10.12 -9.54
CA GLU A 238 2.54 9.37 -8.51
C GLU A 238 1.20 10.02 -8.22
N LEU A 239 1.14 11.35 -8.14
CA LEU A 239 -0.10 12.10 -7.94
C LEU A 239 -1.05 11.96 -9.12
N GLU A 240 -0.54 11.99 -10.36
CA GLU A 240 -1.34 11.70 -11.55
C GLU A 240 -1.89 10.27 -11.50
N GLY A 241 -1.08 9.28 -11.08
CA GLY A 241 -1.50 7.90 -10.86
C GLY A 241 -2.62 7.79 -9.83
N MET A 242 -2.50 8.50 -8.69
CA MET A 242 -3.55 8.57 -7.66
C MET A 242 -4.84 9.18 -8.20
N HIS A 243 -4.77 10.30 -8.92
CA HIS A 243 -5.96 10.91 -9.52
C HIS A 243 -6.66 9.96 -10.51
N ARG A 244 -5.90 9.27 -11.36
CA ARG A 244 -6.44 8.27 -12.29
C ARG A 244 -7.10 7.11 -11.54
N TYR A 245 -6.47 6.63 -10.48
CA TYR A 245 -7.00 5.57 -9.63
C TYR A 245 -8.32 5.98 -8.96
N PHE A 246 -8.38 7.17 -8.37
CA PHE A 246 -9.61 7.70 -7.76
C PHE A 246 -10.72 7.90 -8.80
N ALA A 247 -10.39 8.40 -9.99
CA ALA A 247 -11.37 8.52 -11.06
C ALA A 247 -12.00 7.17 -11.43
N TYR A 248 -11.19 6.13 -11.62
CA TYR A 248 -11.69 4.77 -11.93
C TYR A 248 -12.44 4.15 -10.75
N ALA A 249 -12.00 4.39 -9.51
CA ALA A 249 -12.72 3.95 -8.31
C ALA A 249 -14.10 4.59 -8.21
N ASN A 250 -14.21 5.89 -8.52
CA ASN A 250 -15.49 6.61 -8.54
C ASN A 250 -16.42 6.11 -9.66
N GLU A 251 -15.90 5.89 -10.87
CA GLU A 251 -16.67 5.33 -11.99
C GLU A 251 -17.27 3.94 -11.68
N LEU A 252 -16.60 3.15 -10.83
CA LEU A 252 -17.08 1.85 -10.37
C LEU A 252 -17.89 1.91 -9.06
N GLY A 253 -18.13 3.09 -8.52
CA GLY A 253 -18.87 3.27 -7.26
C GLY A 253 -18.13 2.73 -6.01
N LEU A 254 -16.80 2.63 -6.07
CA LEU A 254 -15.97 2.21 -4.94
C LEU A 254 -15.68 3.33 -3.94
N ILE A 255 -15.86 4.56 -4.39
CA ILE A 255 -15.82 5.81 -3.62
C ILE A 255 -16.91 6.75 -4.13
N ASP A 256 -17.44 7.58 -3.25
CA ASP A 256 -18.55 8.48 -3.57
C ASP A 256 -18.11 9.68 -4.43
N ARG A 257 -16.87 10.13 -4.27
CA ARG A 257 -16.30 11.27 -4.99
C ARG A 257 -14.79 11.14 -5.15
N VAL A 258 -14.25 11.77 -6.19
CA VAL A 258 -12.79 11.94 -6.33
C VAL A 258 -12.33 12.98 -5.31
N PRO A 259 -11.41 12.65 -4.40
CA PRO A 259 -10.93 13.59 -3.40
C PRO A 259 -9.99 14.63 -4.01
N THR A 260 -9.92 15.83 -3.39
CA THR A 260 -8.76 16.70 -3.54
C THR A 260 -7.61 16.12 -2.74
N ILE A 261 -6.42 16.13 -3.28
CA ILE A 261 -5.22 15.73 -2.57
C ILE A 261 -4.62 17.01 -1.96
N ASP A 262 -4.74 17.15 -0.64
CA ASP A 262 -4.18 18.26 0.10
C ASP A 262 -2.88 17.81 0.79
N PHE A 263 -1.86 18.66 0.77
CA PHE A 263 -0.63 18.46 1.49
C PHE A 263 -0.64 19.20 2.83
N TYR A 264 0.16 18.73 3.78
CA TYR A 264 0.48 19.53 4.94
C TYR A 264 1.21 20.79 4.44
N SER A 265 0.61 21.95 4.69
CA SER A 265 1.16 23.28 4.33
C SER A 265 1.94 23.87 5.49
N GLU A 266 2.82 24.83 5.16
CA GLU A 266 3.59 25.65 6.11
C GLU A 266 2.73 26.37 7.13
#